data_0f4efee6efa511972bf79cbcd2e3f7aa
#
_entry.id   0f4efee6efa511972bf79cbcd2e3f7aa
#
_cell.length_a   1.000
_cell.length_b   1.000
_cell.length_c   1.000
_cell.angle_alpha   90.00
_cell.angle_beta   90.00
_cell.angle_gamma   90.00
#
_symmetry.space_group_name_H-M   'P 1'
#
loop_
_entity.id
_entity.type
_entity.pdbx_description
1 polymer ?
#
loop_
_entity_poly.entity_id
_entity_poly.type
_entity_poly.pdbx_seq_one_letter_code
_entity_poly.pdbx_strand_id
1 'polypeptide(L)' 'MWEKLKQLARRYDEIGELLEVPEIYADPKKLRALTREQKELSAVVEAYRAYQKCCLLYTSDAADDM' A
#
# COMPACT_ATOMS: atom_id res chain seq x y z
N MET A 1 -17.41 -5.09 -1.99
CA MET A 1 -16.48 -4.18 -2.58
C MET A 1 -15.44 -3.71 -1.65
N TRP A 2 -15.82 -3.25 -0.49
CA TRP A 2 -14.85 -2.84 0.48
C TRP A 2 -13.92 -3.96 0.89
N GLU A 3 -14.44 -5.15 1.00
CA GLU A 3 -13.64 -6.28 1.42
C GLU A 3 -12.48 -6.52 0.48
N LYS A 4 -12.75 -6.36 -0.81
CA LYS A 4 -11.72 -6.56 -1.79
C LYS A 4 -10.61 -5.51 -1.63
N LEU A 5 -11.01 -4.28 -1.39
CA LEU A 5 -10.03 -3.23 -1.20
C LEU A 5 -9.23 -3.45 0.07
N LYS A 6 -9.87 -3.94 1.10
CA LYS A 6 -9.16 -4.25 2.33
C LYS A 6 -8.13 -5.34 2.11
N GLN A 7 -8.50 -6.36 1.33
CA GLN A 7 -7.57 -7.44 1.04
C GLN A 7 -6.38 -6.92 0.26
N LEU A 8 -6.62 -6.03 -0.68
CA LEU A 8 -5.54 -5.47 -1.46
C LEU A 8 -4.61 -4.64 -0.60
N ALA A 9 -5.18 -3.86 0.30
CA ALA A 9 -4.36 -3.05 1.19
C ALA A 9 -3.53 -3.94 2.10
N ARG A 10 -4.12 -5.03 2.55
CA ARG A 10 -3.42 -5.96 3.41
C ARG A 10 -2.26 -6.60 2.65
N ARG A 11 -2.52 -6.98 1.41
CA ARG A 11 -1.47 -7.57 0.58
C ARG A 11 -0.34 -6.56 0.37
N TYR A 12 -0.69 -5.32 0.18
CA TYR A 12 0.30 -4.28 -0.01
C TYR A 12 1.19 -4.16 1.23
N ASP A 13 0.60 -4.18 2.41
CA ASP A 13 1.38 -4.13 3.64
C ASP A 13 2.28 -5.35 3.76
N GLU A 14 1.75 -6.50 3.41
CA GLU A 14 2.51 -7.74 3.46
C GLU A 14 3.73 -7.66 2.56
N ILE A 15 3.55 -7.17 1.37
CA ILE A 15 4.65 -7.03 0.43
C ILE A 15 5.69 -6.05 0.98
N GLY A 16 5.22 -4.98 1.60
CA GLY A 16 6.15 -4.03 2.20
C GLY A 16 7.03 -4.68 3.24
N GLU A 17 6.45 -5.56 4.05
CA GLU A 17 7.23 -6.26 5.05
C GLU A 17 8.21 -7.23 4.40
N LEU A 18 7.76 -7.91 3.36
CA LEU A 18 8.64 -8.83 2.67
C LEU A 18 9.83 -8.11 2.05
N LEU A 19 9.60 -6.91 1.58
CA LEU A 19 10.68 -6.14 0.97
C LEU A 19 11.71 -5.68 1.98
N GLU A 20 11.39 -5.78 3.26
CA GLU A 20 12.34 -5.43 4.29
C GLU A 20 13.21 -6.62 4.68
N VAL A 21 12.83 -7.80 4.23
CA VAL A 21 13.58 -8.99 4.58
C VAL A 21 14.82 -9.07 3.69
N PRO A 22 15.99 -9.24 4.27
CA PRO A 22 17.22 -9.28 3.46
C PRO A 22 17.24 -10.44 2.49
N GLU A 23 16.57 -11.52 2.81
CA GLU A 23 16.56 -12.67 1.91
C GLU A 23 15.95 -12.34 0.57
N ILE A 24 15.02 -11.42 0.56
CA ILE A 24 14.35 -11.03 -0.67
C ILE A 24 15.36 -10.42 -1.64
N TYR A 25 16.31 -9.69 -1.10
CA TYR A 25 17.29 -9.04 -1.95
C TYR A 25 18.28 -10.04 -2.53
N ALA A 26 18.37 -11.19 -1.92
CA ALA A 26 19.22 -12.24 -2.47
C ALA A 26 18.55 -12.95 -3.64
N ASP A 27 17.24 -12.77 -3.78
CA ASP A 27 16.51 -13.40 -4.87
C ASP A 27 15.94 -12.32 -5.77
N PRO A 28 16.64 -11.98 -6.84
CA PRO A 28 16.22 -10.87 -7.70
C PRO A 28 14.89 -11.11 -8.38
N LYS A 29 14.55 -12.35 -8.63
CA LYS A 29 13.26 -12.65 -9.26
C LYS A 29 12.12 -12.31 -8.33
N LYS A 30 12.23 -12.74 -7.08
CA LYS A 30 11.19 -12.44 -6.12
C LYS A 30 11.13 -10.95 -5.83
N LEU A 31 12.28 -10.34 -5.71
CA LEU A 31 12.33 -8.91 -5.46
C LEU A 31 11.60 -8.16 -6.57
N ARG A 32 11.87 -8.53 -7.79
CA ARG A 32 11.23 -7.85 -8.91
C ARG A 32 9.73 -8.07 -8.91
N ALA A 33 9.31 -9.31 -8.67
CA ALA A 33 7.88 -9.62 -8.64
C ALA A 33 7.18 -8.86 -7.55
N LEU A 34 7.78 -8.82 -6.37
CA LEU A 34 7.15 -8.12 -5.25
C LEU A 34 7.11 -6.62 -5.49
N THR A 35 8.17 -6.06 -6.04
CA THR A 35 8.21 -4.64 -6.31
C THR A 35 7.13 -4.27 -7.33
N ARG A 36 6.97 -5.10 -8.34
CA ARG A 36 5.97 -4.83 -9.36
C ARG A 36 4.57 -4.90 -8.76
N GLU A 37 4.31 -5.93 -7.98
CA GLU A 37 3.02 -6.09 -7.36
C GLU A 37 2.74 -4.94 -6.40
N GLN A 38 3.76 -4.54 -5.64
CA GLN A 38 3.59 -3.44 -4.72
C GLN A 38 3.23 -2.17 -5.47
N LYS A 39 3.88 -1.94 -6.60
CA LYS A 39 3.60 -0.74 -7.37
C LYS A 39 2.16 -0.73 -7.87
N GLU A 40 1.68 -1.88 -8.33
CA GLU A 40 0.32 -1.97 -8.81
C GLU A 40 -0.67 -1.77 -7.67
N LEU A 41 -0.41 -2.40 -6.54
CA LEU A 41 -1.30 -2.25 -5.41
C LEU A 41 -1.22 -0.85 -4.81
N SER A 42 -0.08 -0.22 -4.95
CA SER A 42 0.10 1.11 -4.40
C SER A 42 -0.93 2.09 -4.95
N ALA A 43 -1.18 2.02 -6.23
CA ALA A 43 -2.16 2.92 -6.83
C ALA A 43 -3.55 2.69 -6.23
N VAL A 44 -3.91 1.42 -6.06
CA VAL A 44 -5.21 1.08 -5.51
C VAL A 44 -5.30 1.47 -4.04
N VAL A 45 -4.25 1.18 -3.29
CA VAL A 45 -4.24 1.46 -1.86
C VAL A 45 -4.26 2.96 -1.61
N GLU A 46 -3.55 3.71 -2.41
CA GLU A 46 -3.55 5.15 -2.27
C GLU A 46 -4.93 5.72 -2.54
N ALA A 47 -5.59 5.21 -3.55
CA ALA A 47 -6.94 5.65 -3.85
C ALA A 47 -7.89 5.31 -2.70
N TYR A 48 -7.73 4.12 -2.15
CA TYR A 48 -8.55 3.69 -1.04
C TYR A 48 -8.34 4.59 0.19
N ARG A 49 -7.09 4.87 0.50
CA ARG A 49 -6.79 5.71 1.65
C ARG A 49 -7.23 7.15 1.42
N ALA A 50 -7.08 7.62 0.21
CA ALA A 50 -7.52 8.96 -0.11
C ALA A 50 -9.03 9.08 0.04
N TYR A 51 -9.73 8.03 -0.37
CA TYR A 51 -11.17 8.03 -0.23
C TYR A 51 -11.59 8.05 1.24
N GLN A 52 -10.92 7.25 2.07
CA GLN A 52 -11.21 7.25 3.48
C GLN A 52 -10.90 8.61 4.10
N LYS A 53 -9.83 9.19 3.68
CA LYS A 53 -9.45 10.48 4.19
C LYS A 53 -10.47 11.53 3.79
N CYS A 54 -10.97 11.41 2.60
CA CYS A 54 -11.98 12.33 2.13
C CYS A 54 -13.24 12.25 2.97
N CYS A 55 -13.58 11.07 3.39
CA CYS A 55 -14.73 10.89 4.23
C CYS A 55 -14.55 11.53 5.60
N LEU A 56 -13.37 11.44 6.12
CA LEU A 56 -13.11 12.03 7.39
C LEU A 56 -12.69 13.43 7.31
N LEU A 57 -12.54 13.80 6.15
CA LEU A 57 -12.06 14.88 5.74
C LEU A 57 -11.84 16.03 6.54
N TYR A 58 -12.78 16.71 6.76
CA TYR A 58 -12.52 17.95 7.23
C TYR A 58 -11.74 17.99 8.44
N THR A 59 -11.59 16.95 9.07
CA THR A 59 -10.85 17.03 10.26
C THR A 59 -9.40 17.11 9.96
N SER A 60 -8.98 16.52 8.92
CA SER A 60 -7.61 16.38 8.87
C SER A 60 -6.90 17.42 8.19
N ASP A 61 -7.53 18.12 7.50
CA ASP A 61 -6.87 18.97 6.73
C ASP A 61 -5.85 19.68 7.40
N ALA A 62 -6.14 20.04 8.42
CA ALA A 62 -5.22 20.82 9.03
C ALA A 62 -3.90 20.25 9.01
N ALA A 63 -3.91 19.20 9.32
CA ALA A 63 -2.71 18.70 9.50
C ALA A 63 -1.84 18.79 8.37
N ASP A 64 -2.10 18.75 7.76
CA ASP A 64 -1.23 18.57 6.92
C ASP A 64 -0.45 19.34 6.51
N ASP A 65 -0.52 19.92 6.51
CA ASP A 65 0.26 20.59 6.08
C ASP A 65 1.25 20.90 6.48
N MET A 66 1.36 20.79 6.86
CA MET A 66 2.25 21.16 7.20
C MET A 66 2.86 21.26 7.09
#